data_b3a427b6a93dc7e99b11a5e622fcf133
#
_entry.id   b3a427b6a93dc7e99b11a5e622fcf133
#
_cell.length_a   1.000
_cell.length_b   1.000
_cell.length_c   1.000
_cell.angle_alpha   90.00
_cell.angle_beta   90.00
_cell.angle_gamma   90.00
#
_symmetry.space_group_name_H-M   'P 1'
#
loop_
_entity.id
_entity.type
_entity.pdbx_description
1 polymer ?
#
loop_
_entity_poly.entity_id
_entity_poly.type
_entity_poly.pdbx_seq_one_letter_code
_entity_poly.pdbx_strand_id
1 'polypeptide(L)'
;VLCAAAAFLTMSGCKKAPPGTLTGISISYSGMCYDDTYGFSIRNDPVDGCLFSCNYKDDEWVELENIPVEDTHWQEALALAEKLGLESLPDEKKNSPGLFITDETLVSVCLIYKAPDDEIIYRYLDADGNTRSTLRDFFEDLAGQLQTEGKRGDA
;
A
#
# COMPACT_ATOMS: atom_id res chain seq x y z
N VAL A 1 28.87 -1.56 50.27
CA VAL A 1 28.69 -0.97 48.93
C VAL A 1 27.55 -1.74 48.27
N LEU A 2 26.33 -1.14 48.30
CA LEU A 2 25.14 -1.68 47.62
C LEU A 2 25.14 -1.16 46.17
N CYS A 3 25.23 -2.04 45.17
CA CYS A 3 24.93 -1.75 43.80
C CYS A 3 23.41 -1.91 43.55
N ALA A 4 22.70 -0.80 43.37
CA ALA A 4 21.34 -0.80 42.93
C ALA A 4 21.31 -0.99 41.40
N ALA A 5 20.89 -2.16 40.93
CA ALA A 5 20.61 -2.41 39.51
C ALA A 5 19.25 -1.82 39.18
N ALA A 6 19.24 -0.69 38.44
CA ALA A 6 18.03 -0.11 37.88
C ALA A 6 17.61 -0.96 36.69
N ALA A 7 16.55 -1.75 36.86
CA ALA A 7 15.87 -2.44 35.76
C ALA A 7 15.11 -1.44 34.92
N PHE A 8 15.63 -1.08 33.75
CA PHE A 8 14.87 -0.40 32.70
C PHE A 8 13.84 -1.36 32.14
N LEU A 9 12.63 -1.28 32.62
CA LEU A 9 11.45 -1.85 31.96
C LEU A 9 11.19 -1.05 30.68
N THR A 10 11.75 -1.48 29.56
CA THR A 10 11.31 -1.05 28.25
C THR A 10 9.88 -1.57 28.07
N MET A 11 8.92 -0.68 28.14
CA MET A 11 7.54 -0.95 27.68
C MET A 11 7.59 -1.18 26.18
N SER A 12 7.91 -2.40 25.76
CA SER A 12 7.66 -2.90 24.42
C SER A 12 6.15 -2.95 24.28
N GLY A 13 5.55 -1.92 23.68
CA GLY A 13 4.16 -2.00 23.23
C GLY A 13 4.05 -3.26 22.38
N CYS A 14 3.13 -4.16 22.73
CA CYS A 14 2.87 -5.38 21.97
C CYS A 14 2.48 -4.99 20.54
N LYS A 15 3.46 -4.95 19.63
CA LYS A 15 3.17 -4.89 18.20
C LYS A 15 2.45 -6.20 17.88
N LYS A 16 1.21 -6.08 17.43
CA LYS A 16 0.44 -7.23 16.97
C LYS A 16 1.26 -7.84 15.82
N ALA A 17 1.54 -9.14 15.91
CA ALA A 17 2.27 -9.84 14.86
C ALA A 17 1.50 -9.67 13.53
N PRO A 18 2.20 -9.51 12.40
CA PRO A 18 1.55 -9.43 11.09
C PRO A 18 0.74 -10.72 10.85
N PRO A 19 -0.42 -10.63 10.18
CA PRO A 19 -1.33 -11.76 10.01
C PRO A 19 -0.80 -12.84 9.04
N GLY A 20 0.35 -12.60 8.40
CA GLY A 20 0.96 -13.49 7.43
C GLY A 20 2.15 -12.85 6.74
N THR A 21 2.50 -13.35 5.56
CA THR A 21 3.52 -12.75 4.70
C THR A 21 2.92 -11.59 3.91
N LEU A 22 3.55 -10.42 3.92
CA LEU A 22 3.16 -9.27 3.12
C LEU A 22 3.38 -9.60 1.63
N THR A 23 2.32 -9.57 0.85
CA THR A 23 2.33 -9.90 -0.58
C THR A 23 1.81 -8.78 -1.47
N GLY A 24 1.32 -7.67 -0.91
CA GLY A 24 0.88 -6.56 -1.73
C GLY A 24 0.71 -5.27 -0.93
N ILE A 25 0.84 -4.16 -1.67
CA ILE A 25 0.64 -2.79 -1.19
C ILE A 25 -0.22 -2.08 -2.20
N SER A 26 -1.27 -1.39 -1.75
CA SER A 26 -2.12 -0.60 -2.62
C SER A 26 -2.53 0.72 -2.00
N ILE A 27 -2.82 1.68 -2.86
CA ILE A 27 -3.47 2.94 -2.52
C ILE A 27 -4.57 3.21 -3.52
N SER A 28 -5.71 3.62 -3.05
CA SER A 28 -6.84 3.99 -3.90
C SER A 28 -7.56 5.22 -3.36
N TYR A 29 -8.13 5.96 -4.27
CA TYR A 29 -8.97 7.11 -4.00
C TYR A 29 -10.27 6.97 -4.77
N SER A 30 -11.37 7.11 -4.08
CA SER A 30 -12.70 7.15 -4.68
C SER A 30 -13.35 8.47 -4.33
N GLY A 31 -13.38 9.40 -5.28
CA GLY A 31 -14.04 10.69 -5.16
C GLY A 31 -15.45 10.68 -5.72
N MET A 32 -16.21 11.75 -5.46
CA MET A 32 -17.54 11.94 -6.05
C MET A 32 -17.48 12.19 -7.56
N CYS A 33 -16.36 12.68 -8.07
CA CYS A 33 -16.12 12.87 -9.50
C CYS A 33 -15.30 11.70 -10.03
N TYR A 34 -15.79 11.07 -11.10
CA TYR A 34 -15.12 9.95 -11.76
C TYR A 34 -13.69 10.30 -12.20
N ASP A 35 -13.49 11.55 -12.62
CA ASP A 35 -12.19 12.06 -13.09
C ASP A 35 -11.10 12.16 -12.02
N ASP A 36 -11.48 12.14 -10.72
CA ASP A 36 -10.52 12.22 -9.60
C ASP A 36 -10.19 10.85 -8.98
N THR A 37 -10.81 9.77 -9.48
CA THR A 37 -10.58 8.42 -8.96
C THR A 37 -9.23 7.89 -9.41
N TYR A 38 -8.50 7.25 -8.50
CA TYR A 38 -7.29 6.52 -8.84
C TYR A 38 -7.12 5.25 -8.01
N GLY A 39 -6.38 4.30 -8.56
CA GLY A 39 -5.98 3.09 -7.86
C GLY A 39 -4.62 2.61 -8.34
N PHE A 40 -3.77 2.21 -7.40
CA PHE A 40 -2.48 1.63 -7.67
C PHE A 40 -2.27 0.42 -6.77
N SER A 41 -1.68 -0.64 -7.30
CA SER A 41 -1.28 -1.79 -6.50
C SER A 41 -0.04 -2.46 -7.08
N ILE A 42 0.83 -2.91 -6.18
CA ILE A 42 1.92 -3.83 -6.51
C ILE A 42 1.76 -5.09 -5.66
N ARG A 43 1.91 -6.27 -6.27
CA ARG A 43 1.79 -7.55 -5.59
C ARG A 43 2.93 -8.46 -5.98
N ASN A 44 3.41 -9.24 -5.03
CA ASN A 44 4.37 -10.30 -5.27
C ASN A 44 3.64 -11.64 -5.12
N ASP A 45 3.27 -12.22 -6.25
CA ASP A 45 2.60 -13.51 -6.32
C ASP A 45 3.65 -14.64 -6.44
N PRO A 46 3.54 -15.74 -5.66
CA PRO A 46 4.50 -16.82 -5.71
C PRO A 46 4.49 -17.60 -7.03
N VAL A 47 3.44 -17.48 -7.85
CA VAL A 47 3.29 -18.16 -9.14
C VAL A 47 3.60 -17.20 -10.29
N ASP A 48 2.99 -16.02 -10.27
CA ASP A 48 3.05 -15.06 -11.38
C ASP A 48 4.16 -14.02 -11.21
N GLY A 49 4.84 -13.99 -10.05
CA GLY A 49 5.90 -13.02 -9.75
C GLY A 49 5.35 -11.66 -9.35
N CYS A 50 6.15 -10.63 -9.59
CA CYS A 50 5.75 -9.26 -9.24
C CYS A 50 4.82 -8.70 -10.31
N LEU A 51 3.63 -8.25 -9.87
CA LEU A 51 2.58 -7.70 -10.73
C LEU A 51 2.20 -6.29 -10.30
N PHE A 52 2.07 -5.40 -11.26
CA PHE A 52 1.61 -4.03 -11.05
C PHE A 52 0.27 -3.78 -11.74
N SER A 53 -0.59 -3.04 -11.08
CA SER A 53 -1.86 -2.57 -11.67
C SER A 53 -2.09 -1.12 -11.28
N CYS A 54 -2.61 -0.34 -12.21
CA CYS A 54 -3.06 1.02 -11.92
C CYS A 54 -4.25 1.42 -12.79
N ASN A 55 -5.05 2.33 -12.25
CA ASN A 55 -6.01 3.11 -13.00
C ASN A 55 -5.98 4.54 -12.45
N TYR A 56 -5.73 5.51 -13.29
CA TYR A 56 -5.71 6.93 -12.90
C TYR A 56 -5.87 7.81 -14.14
N LYS A 57 -6.19 9.07 -13.92
CA LYS A 57 -6.25 10.07 -14.99
C LYS A 57 -5.05 11.00 -14.87
N ASP A 58 -4.27 11.05 -15.93
CA ASP A 58 -3.30 12.10 -16.23
C ASP A 58 -3.94 13.00 -17.30
N ASP A 59 -3.36 13.23 -18.44
CA ASP A 59 -4.03 13.88 -19.61
C ASP A 59 -5.13 12.95 -20.17
N GLU A 60 -4.86 11.64 -20.23
CA GLU A 60 -5.79 10.58 -20.61
C GLU A 60 -5.92 9.54 -19.50
N TRP A 61 -6.95 8.68 -19.60
CA TRP A 61 -7.05 7.53 -18.72
C TRP A 61 -5.92 6.55 -18.96
N VAL A 62 -5.22 6.21 -17.88
CA VAL A 62 -4.20 5.17 -17.84
C VAL A 62 -4.76 3.98 -17.07
N GLU A 63 -4.82 2.83 -17.72
CA GLU A 63 -5.25 1.57 -17.13
C GLU A 63 -4.24 0.48 -17.48
N LEU A 64 -3.60 -0.06 -16.45
CA LEU A 64 -2.69 -1.19 -16.56
C LEU A 64 -3.16 -2.26 -15.57
N GLU A 65 -3.36 -3.49 -16.04
CA GLU A 65 -3.85 -4.57 -15.21
C GLU A 65 -2.88 -5.75 -15.21
N ASN A 66 -2.40 -6.12 -14.01
CA ASN A 66 -1.53 -7.27 -13.77
C ASN A 66 -0.28 -7.29 -14.69
N ILE A 67 0.34 -6.13 -14.89
CA ILE A 67 1.55 -6.03 -15.70
C ILE A 67 2.72 -6.65 -14.93
N PRO A 68 3.43 -7.65 -15.48
CA PRO A 68 4.64 -8.17 -14.87
C PRO A 68 5.70 -7.08 -14.77
N VAL A 69 6.30 -6.96 -13.60
CA VAL A 69 7.40 -6.01 -13.33
C VAL A 69 8.57 -6.76 -12.68
N GLU A 70 9.74 -6.12 -12.66
CA GLU A 70 10.92 -6.72 -12.04
C GLU A 70 10.78 -6.79 -10.51
N ASP A 71 11.41 -7.80 -9.90
CA ASP A 71 11.43 -7.95 -8.43
C ASP A 71 12.01 -6.74 -7.71
N THR A 72 12.87 -5.95 -8.39
CA THR A 72 13.42 -4.70 -7.88
C THR A 72 12.33 -3.72 -7.48
N HIS A 73 11.26 -3.60 -8.26
CA HIS A 73 10.12 -2.71 -7.94
C HIS A 73 9.38 -3.14 -6.67
N TRP A 74 9.26 -4.47 -6.46
CA TRP A 74 8.70 -4.98 -5.21
C TRP A 74 9.60 -4.65 -4.01
N GLN A 75 10.93 -4.80 -4.16
CA GLN A 75 11.87 -4.46 -3.10
C GLN A 75 11.86 -2.96 -2.78
N GLU A 76 11.72 -2.10 -3.78
CA GLU A 76 11.56 -0.66 -3.61
C GLU A 76 10.26 -0.31 -2.87
N ALA A 77 9.15 -0.97 -3.23
CA ALA A 77 7.87 -0.80 -2.54
C ALA A 77 7.95 -1.25 -1.06
N LEU A 78 8.63 -2.37 -0.78
CA LEU A 78 8.86 -2.84 0.59
C LEU A 78 9.73 -1.85 1.39
N ALA A 79 10.81 -1.36 0.80
CA ALA A 79 11.69 -0.38 1.44
C ALA A 79 10.93 0.93 1.76
N LEU A 80 10.06 1.35 0.85
CA LEU A 80 9.19 2.50 1.08
C LEU A 80 8.18 2.24 2.20
N ALA A 81 7.54 1.06 2.21
CA ALA A 81 6.61 0.66 3.26
C ALA A 81 7.28 0.65 4.65
N GLU A 82 8.51 0.14 4.74
CA GLU A 82 9.32 0.16 5.96
C GLU A 82 9.65 1.60 6.38
N LYS A 83 10.14 2.42 5.45
CA LYS A 83 10.48 3.84 5.70
C LYS A 83 9.27 4.64 6.21
N LEU A 84 8.09 4.39 5.68
CA LEU A 84 6.84 5.02 6.09
C LEU A 84 6.24 4.35 7.35
N GLY A 85 6.77 3.22 7.80
CA GLY A 85 6.29 2.50 8.97
C GLY A 85 4.88 1.93 8.79
N LEU A 86 4.48 1.54 7.57
CA LEU A 86 3.10 1.15 7.24
C LEU A 86 2.58 0.02 8.13
N GLU A 87 3.38 -0.99 8.44
CA GLU A 87 2.96 -2.10 9.31
C GLU A 87 2.66 -1.66 10.76
N SER A 88 3.17 -0.50 11.16
CA SER A 88 2.97 0.06 12.50
C SER A 88 1.81 1.04 12.58
N LEU A 89 1.22 1.43 11.44
CA LEU A 89 0.06 2.32 11.41
C LEU A 89 -1.16 1.62 12.02
N PRO A 90 -2.07 2.37 12.65
CA PRO A 90 -3.34 1.82 13.13
C PRO A 90 -4.20 1.36 11.95
N ASP A 91 -5.07 0.38 12.24
CA ASP A 91 -6.09 -0.02 11.27
C ASP A 91 -7.11 1.11 11.11
N GLU A 92 -7.59 1.30 9.88
CA GLU A 92 -8.66 2.25 9.59
C GLU A 92 -9.89 1.92 10.43
N LYS A 93 -10.42 2.93 11.11
CA LYS A 93 -11.63 2.76 11.90
C LYS A 93 -12.81 2.59 10.93
N LYS A 94 -13.41 1.41 10.94
CA LYS A 94 -14.70 1.21 10.25
C LYS A 94 -15.71 2.18 10.85
N ASN A 95 -16.20 3.11 10.05
CA ASN A 95 -17.27 4.00 10.46
C ASN A 95 -18.46 3.16 10.96
N SER A 96 -19.00 3.50 12.13
CA SER A 96 -20.14 2.80 12.71
C SER A 96 -21.29 2.81 11.71
N PRO A 97 -22.01 1.68 11.53
CA PRO A 97 -23.15 1.62 10.62
C PRO A 97 -24.20 2.64 11.09
N GLY A 98 -24.48 3.63 10.26
CA GLY A 98 -25.50 4.66 10.55
C GLY A 98 -25.07 6.11 10.30
N LEU A 99 -23.80 6.41 10.12
CA LEU A 99 -23.36 7.72 9.66
C LEU A 99 -23.11 7.66 8.15
N PHE A 100 -24.07 8.13 7.37
CA PHE A 100 -23.86 8.48 5.96
C PHE A 100 -23.07 9.80 5.93
N ILE A 101 -21.74 9.71 5.89
CA ILE A 101 -20.90 10.88 5.59
C ILE A 101 -20.83 10.94 4.07
N THR A 102 -21.56 11.87 3.49
CA THR A 102 -21.77 11.98 2.04
C THR A 102 -20.63 12.68 1.30
N ASP A 103 -19.60 13.19 1.99
CA ASP A 103 -18.58 14.05 1.38
C ASP A 103 -17.12 13.70 1.74
N GLU A 104 -16.83 12.56 2.36
CA GLU A 104 -15.45 12.18 2.60
C GLU A 104 -14.85 11.48 1.39
N THR A 105 -13.87 12.12 0.80
CA THR A 105 -12.92 11.58 -0.15
C THR A 105 -12.14 10.45 0.53
N LEU A 106 -12.47 9.21 0.22
CA LEU A 106 -11.86 8.05 0.85
C LEU A 106 -10.57 7.68 0.13
N VAL A 107 -9.43 8.12 0.68
CA VAL A 107 -8.13 7.55 0.30
C VAL A 107 -7.85 6.36 1.20
N SER A 108 -7.79 5.17 0.62
CA SER A 108 -7.50 3.94 1.34
C SER A 108 -6.08 3.45 1.02
N VAL A 109 -5.29 3.22 2.05
CA VAL A 109 -4.00 2.50 1.96
C VAL A 109 -4.22 1.10 2.49
N CYS A 110 -3.83 0.08 1.72
CA CYS A 110 -4.05 -1.30 2.10
C CYS A 110 -2.79 -2.14 1.97
N LEU A 111 -2.49 -2.91 3.01
CA LEU A 111 -1.51 -3.99 2.99
C LEU A 111 -2.23 -5.32 2.76
N ILE A 112 -1.70 -6.13 1.85
CA ILE A 112 -2.26 -7.43 1.47
C ILE A 112 -1.31 -8.50 2.00
N TYR A 113 -1.85 -9.41 2.81
CA TYR A 113 -1.09 -10.50 3.39
C TYR A 113 -1.61 -11.85 2.91
N LYS A 114 -0.70 -12.81 2.81
CA LYS A 114 -1.04 -14.22 2.62
C LYS A 114 -0.82 -14.95 3.95
N ALA A 115 -1.88 -15.48 4.52
CA ALA A 115 -1.83 -16.28 5.72
C ALA A 115 -1.24 -17.69 5.44
N PRO A 116 -0.81 -18.44 6.48
CA PRO A 116 -0.24 -19.78 6.29
C PRO A 116 -1.18 -20.82 5.67
N ASP A 117 -2.49 -20.60 5.74
CA ASP A 117 -3.55 -21.41 5.11
C ASP A 117 -3.98 -20.93 3.73
N ASP A 118 -3.15 -20.06 3.10
CA ASP A 118 -3.38 -19.43 1.80
C ASP A 118 -4.53 -18.39 1.78
N GLU A 119 -5.15 -18.05 2.90
CA GLU A 119 -6.13 -16.97 2.98
C GLU A 119 -5.48 -15.61 2.68
N ILE A 120 -6.15 -14.78 1.88
CA ILE A 120 -5.73 -13.41 1.61
C ILE A 120 -6.39 -12.46 2.59
N ILE A 121 -5.57 -11.73 3.33
CA ILE A 121 -6.00 -10.79 4.37
C ILE A 121 -5.69 -9.37 3.91
N TYR A 122 -6.72 -8.53 3.86
CA TYR A 122 -6.62 -7.11 3.53
C TYR A 122 -6.63 -6.29 4.82
N ARG A 123 -5.60 -5.49 5.02
CA ARG A 123 -5.48 -4.60 6.17
C ARG A 123 -5.47 -3.16 5.69
N TYR A 124 -6.55 -2.45 5.95
CA TYR A 124 -6.70 -1.03 5.64
C TYR A 124 -6.11 -0.18 6.75
N LEU A 125 -5.32 0.84 6.40
CA LEU A 125 -4.52 1.64 7.31
C LEU A 125 -5.05 3.05 7.44
N ASP A 126 -5.06 3.56 8.67
CA ASP A 126 -5.27 4.98 8.96
C ASP A 126 -3.95 5.74 8.69
N ALA A 127 -3.72 6.07 7.44
CA ALA A 127 -2.52 6.75 6.97
C ALA A 127 -2.74 8.26 6.90
N ASP A 128 -1.74 9.04 7.28
CA ASP A 128 -1.77 10.50 7.16
C ASP A 128 -1.58 10.99 5.70
N GLY A 129 -1.80 12.28 5.47
CA GLY A 129 -1.70 12.87 4.14
C GLY A 129 -0.31 12.76 3.52
N ASN A 130 0.75 12.84 4.32
CA ASN A 130 2.13 12.73 3.85
C ASN A 130 2.44 11.29 3.41
N THR A 131 2.02 10.31 4.18
CA THR A 131 2.16 8.88 3.82
C THR A 131 1.41 8.57 2.53
N ARG A 132 0.18 9.06 2.40
CA ARG A 132 -0.66 8.88 1.20
C ARG A 132 -0.04 9.51 -0.04
N SER A 133 0.43 10.77 0.03
CA SER A 133 1.07 11.45 -1.12
C SER A 133 2.37 10.75 -1.53
N THR A 134 3.21 10.36 -0.56
CA THR A 134 4.47 9.68 -0.86
C THR A 134 4.25 8.32 -1.55
N LEU A 135 3.25 7.54 -1.11
CA LEU A 135 2.88 6.29 -1.78
C LEU A 135 2.34 6.53 -3.19
N ARG A 136 1.49 7.53 -3.35
CA ARG A 136 0.93 7.89 -4.64
C ARG A 136 2.03 8.28 -5.62
N ASP A 137 2.92 9.19 -5.23
CA ASP A 137 4.03 9.65 -6.06
C ASP A 137 4.91 8.48 -6.53
N PHE A 138 5.23 7.54 -5.63
CA PHE A 138 5.97 6.33 -5.97
C PHE A 138 5.25 5.48 -7.06
N PHE A 139 3.96 5.28 -6.92
CA PHE A 139 3.20 4.49 -7.89
C PHE A 139 2.98 5.21 -9.22
N GLU A 140 2.80 6.52 -9.22
CA GLU A 140 2.70 7.34 -10.44
C GLU A 140 4.02 7.30 -11.22
N ASP A 141 5.16 7.41 -10.52
CA ASP A 141 6.49 7.29 -11.13
C ASP A 141 6.69 5.91 -11.77
N LEU A 142 6.31 4.83 -11.08
CA LEU A 142 6.39 3.47 -11.61
C LEU A 142 5.49 3.30 -12.85
N ALA A 143 4.25 3.78 -12.79
CA ALA A 143 3.34 3.73 -13.94
C ALA A 143 3.90 4.48 -15.16
N GLY A 144 4.50 5.65 -14.96
CA GLY A 144 5.15 6.43 -16.00
C GLY A 144 6.33 5.70 -16.66
N GLN A 145 7.15 5.00 -15.87
CA GLN A 145 8.25 4.18 -16.39
C GLN A 145 7.73 3.05 -17.28
N LEU A 146 6.73 2.29 -16.83
CA LEU A 146 6.15 1.18 -17.56
C LEU A 146 5.50 1.61 -18.88
N GLN A 147 4.82 2.74 -18.91
CA GLN A 147 4.26 3.31 -20.15
C GLN A 147 5.34 3.68 -21.17
N THR A 148 6.48 4.20 -20.69
CA THR A 148 7.59 4.58 -21.55
C THR A 148 8.28 3.37 -22.16
N GLU A 149 8.40 2.29 -21.40
CA GLU A 149 8.96 1.01 -21.84
C GLU A 149 8.06 0.31 -22.86
N GLY A 150 6.75 0.27 -22.61
CA GLY A 150 5.77 -0.29 -23.54
C GLY A 150 5.79 0.39 -24.91
N LYS A 151 5.92 1.71 -24.96
CA LYS A 151 6.03 2.47 -26.22
C LYS A 151 7.33 2.21 -26.99
N ARG A 152 8.40 1.76 -26.33
CA ARG A 152 9.68 1.39 -26.99
C ARG A 152 9.69 -0.02 -27.56
N GLY A 153 8.85 -0.92 -27.03
CA GLY A 153 8.74 -2.30 -27.51
C GLY A 153 7.94 -2.45 -28.80
N ASP A 154 7.12 -1.46 -29.16
CA ASP A 154 6.25 -1.46 -30.35
C ASP A 154 6.85 -0.69 -31.55
N ALA A 155 8.09 -0.20 -31.45
CA ALA A 155 8.83 0.49 -32.51
C ALA A 155 9.95 -0.38 -33.09
#